data_25ffc59b0eec1fd0ae1ae6baf68bc001
#
_entry.id   25ffc59b0eec1fd0ae1ae6baf68bc001
#
_cell.length_a   1.000
_cell.length_b   1.000
_cell.length_c   1.000
_cell.angle_alpha   90.00
_cell.angle_beta   90.00
_cell.angle_gamma   90.00
#
_symmetry.space_group_name_H-M   'P 1'
#
loop_
_entity.id
_entity.type
_entity.pdbx_description
1 polymer ?
#
loop_
_entity_poly.entity_id
_entity_poly.type
_entity_poly.pdbx_seq_one_letter_code
_entity_poly.pdbx_strand_id
1 'polypeptide(L)'
;ESFLHSCFPATRGLAITHRWAGIMGFSCDELPNVGPVPGSVNVYAAAGYHGHGLGYAIVAAKAVSEMMLDGKTSVPCDLFSPRRHQQP
;
A
#
# COMPACT_ATOMS: atom_id res chain seq x y z
N GLU A 1 -0.14 -16.21 21.59
CA GLU A 1 -0.12 -15.48 22.89
C GLU A 1 1.19 -15.71 23.63
N SER A 2 1.69 -16.94 23.75
CA SER A 2 2.95 -17.27 24.47
C SER A 2 4.16 -16.47 23.97
N PHE A 3 4.30 -16.28 22.65
CA PHE A 3 5.36 -15.45 22.07
C PHE A 3 5.26 -13.99 22.51
N LEU A 4 4.03 -13.42 22.51
CA LEU A 4 3.81 -12.06 23.00
C LEU A 4 4.24 -11.91 24.46
N HIS A 5 3.86 -12.86 25.31
CA HIS A 5 4.21 -12.82 26.73
C HIS A 5 5.71 -13.06 27.01
N SER A 6 6.43 -13.71 26.10
CA SER A 6 7.88 -13.84 26.19
C SER A 6 8.61 -12.54 25.84
N CYS A 7 8.14 -11.86 24.78
CA CYS A 7 8.71 -10.58 24.36
C CYS A 7 8.33 -9.42 25.28
N PHE A 8 7.10 -9.44 25.79
CA PHE A 8 6.52 -8.36 26.61
C PHE A 8 5.91 -8.93 27.90
N PRO A 9 6.73 -9.25 28.91
CA PRO A 9 6.26 -9.88 30.16
C PRO A 9 5.13 -9.13 30.86
N ALA A 10 5.08 -7.81 30.74
CA ALA A 10 4.03 -6.96 31.31
C ALA A 10 2.62 -7.24 30.74
N THR A 11 2.52 -7.94 29.61
CA THR A 11 1.23 -8.33 29.02
C THR A 11 0.64 -9.60 29.63
N ARG A 12 1.37 -10.29 30.50
CA ARG A 12 0.85 -11.49 31.17
C ARG A 12 -0.33 -11.14 32.05
N GLY A 13 -1.42 -11.88 31.89
CA GLY A 13 -2.65 -11.64 32.63
C GLY A 13 -3.59 -10.58 32.04
N LEU A 14 -3.18 -9.90 30.96
CA LEU A 14 -4.07 -9.02 30.22
C LEU A 14 -5.00 -9.84 29.31
N ALA A 15 -6.28 -9.46 29.29
CA ALA A 15 -7.25 -10.07 28.38
C ALA A 15 -7.07 -9.54 26.95
N ILE A 16 -7.18 -10.44 25.97
CA ILE A 16 -7.29 -10.04 24.56
C ILE A 16 -8.73 -9.65 24.30
N THR A 17 -8.95 -8.36 24.01
CA THR A 17 -10.29 -7.82 23.78
C THR A 17 -10.77 -7.96 22.34
N HIS A 18 -9.84 -7.92 21.37
CA HIS A 18 -10.15 -7.97 19.95
C HIS A 18 -9.12 -8.81 19.19
N ARG A 19 -9.62 -9.57 18.20
CA ARG A 19 -8.79 -10.24 17.19
C ARG A 19 -9.37 -9.94 15.83
N TRP A 20 -8.51 -9.65 14.86
CA TRP A 20 -8.94 -9.41 13.48
C TRP A 20 -7.88 -9.93 12.50
N ALA A 21 -8.32 -10.08 11.27
CA ALA A 21 -7.47 -10.37 10.13
C ALA A 21 -7.78 -9.40 9.00
N GLY A 22 -6.84 -9.23 8.08
CA GLY A 22 -7.01 -8.38 6.92
C GLY A 22 -6.27 -8.96 5.71
N ILE A 23 -6.68 -8.53 4.53
CA ILE A 23 -6.04 -8.92 3.28
C ILE A 23 -4.89 -7.94 3.00
N MET A 24 -3.71 -8.47 2.73
CA MET A 24 -2.57 -7.69 2.23
C MET A 24 -2.44 -7.88 0.72
N GLY A 25 -2.29 -6.78 -0.01
CA GLY A 25 -2.02 -6.81 -1.44
C GLY A 25 -0.52 -6.93 -1.72
N PHE A 26 -0.16 -7.90 -2.52
CA PHE A 26 1.20 -8.12 -3.02
C PHE A 26 1.23 -8.01 -4.54
N SER A 27 2.18 -7.27 -5.08
CA SER A 27 2.49 -7.25 -6.51
C SER A 27 3.58 -8.27 -6.82
N CYS A 28 3.74 -8.60 -8.09
CA CYS A 28 4.73 -9.60 -8.51
C CYS A 28 6.19 -9.12 -8.37
N ASP A 29 6.41 -7.82 -8.29
CA ASP A 29 7.73 -7.19 -8.16
C ASP A 29 7.97 -6.54 -6.80
N GLU A 30 7.08 -6.81 -5.85
CA GLU A 30 7.14 -6.27 -4.48
C GLU A 30 7.09 -4.74 -4.37
N LEU A 31 6.74 -4.04 -5.44
CA LEU A 31 6.58 -2.58 -5.44
C LEU A 31 5.10 -2.17 -5.48
N PRO A 32 4.70 -1.08 -4.82
CA PRO A 32 3.35 -0.54 -4.93
C PRO A 32 2.96 -0.19 -6.36
N ASN A 33 1.68 -0.18 -6.64
CA ASN A 33 1.10 0.34 -7.87
C ASN A 33 0.48 1.70 -7.61
N VAL A 34 1.02 2.76 -8.22
CA VAL A 34 0.56 4.14 -8.05
C VAL A 34 0.47 4.82 -9.41
N GLY A 35 -0.74 5.19 -9.81
CA GLY A 35 -0.95 5.93 -11.07
C GLY A 35 -2.08 5.39 -11.93
N PRO A 36 -2.13 5.82 -13.22
CA PRO A 36 -3.19 5.43 -14.14
C PRO A 36 -3.19 3.93 -14.42
N VAL A 37 -4.37 3.33 -14.42
CA VAL A 37 -4.54 1.92 -14.76
C VAL A 37 -4.47 1.74 -16.28
N PRO A 38 -3.55 0.90 -16.78
CA PRO A 38 -3.42 0.66 -18.21
C PRO A 38 -4.71 0.13 -18.85
N GLY A 39 -5.01 0.59 -20.05
CA GLY A 39 -6.21 0.18 -20.79
C GLY A 39 -7.52 0.78 -20.26
N SER A 40 -7.47 1.64 -19.27
CA SER A 40 -8.64 2.33 -18.70
C SER A 40 -8.50 3.84 -18.83
N VAL A 41 -9.64 4.51 -18.95
CA VAL A 41 -9.71 5.98 -18.99
C VAL A 41 -10.20 6.48 -17.64
N ASN A 42 -9.50 7.45 -17.06
CA ASN A 42 -9.85 8.08 -15.77
C ASN A 42 -9.91 7.09 -14.58
N VAL A 43 -9.20 5.97 -14.66
CA VAL A 43 -9.05 5.01 -13.54
C VAL A 43 -7.63 5.05 -13.06
N TYR A 44 -7.47 5.18 -11.75
CA TYR A 44 -6.18 5.26 -11.07
C TYR A 44 -6.09 4.21 -9.98
N ALA A 45 -4.89 3.73 -9.72
CA ALA A 45 -4.60 2.78 -8.66
C ALA A 45 -3.65 3.37 -7.63
N ALA A 46 -3.86 3.01 -6.38
CA ALA A 46 -2.93 3.20 -5.27
C ALA A 46 -3.05 1.97 -4.37
N ALA A 47 -2.26 0.93 -4.63
CA ALA A 47 -2.44 -0.39 -4.04
C ALA A 47 -1.16 -1.23 -4.02
N GLY A 48 -1.21 -2.39 -3.35
CA GLY A 48 -0.12 -3.36 -3.37
C GLY A 48 1.05 -2.96 -2.48
N TYR A 49 0.79 -2.46 -1.28
CA TYR A 49 1.81 -1.90 -0.38
C TYR A 49 2.61 -2.92 0.42
N HIS A 50 2.41 -4.22 0.23
CA HIS A 50 3.18 -5.28 0.90
C HIS A 50 3.24 -5.15 2.43
N GLY A 51 2.15 -4.71 3.06
CA GLY A 51 2.09 -4.46 4.50
C GLY A 51 2.69 -3.11 4.95
N HIS A 52 3.19 -2.28 4.02
CA HIS A 52 3.81 -0.98 4.31
C HIS A 52 2.88 0.21 4.03
N GLY A 53 1.56 -0.01 4.00
CA GLY A 53 0.58 1.01 3.62
C GLY A 53 0.62 2.28 4.47
N LEU A 54 0.94 2.18 5.76
CA LEU A 54 1.05 3.36 6.63
C LEU A 54 2.13 4.34 6.16
N GLY A 55 3.25 3.84 5.64
CA GLY A 55 4.31 4.68 5.10
C GLY A 55 4.02 5.22 3.70
N TYR A 56 3.39 4.41 2.84
CA TYR A 56 3.18 4.75 1.44
C TYR A 56 1.88 5.51 1.16
N ALA A 57 0.81 5.27 1.94
CA ALA A 57 -0.55 5.68 1.58
C ALA A 57 -0.71 7.18 1.38
N ILE A 58 -0.14 8.01 2.24
CA ILE A 58 -0.27 9.47 2.15
C ILE A 58 0.42 10.00 0.90
N VAL A 59 1.63 9.53 0.60
CA VAL A 59 2.39 9.96 -0.58
C VAL A 59 1.75 9.46 -1.86
N ALA A 60 1.26 8.21 -1.87
CA ALA A 60 0.52 7.65 -3.00
C ALA A 60 -0.80 8.40 -3.24
N ALA A 61 -1.53 8.74 -2.18
CA ALA A 61 -2.76 9.54 -2.30
C ALA A 61 -2.49 10.94 -2.88
N LYS A 62 -1.41 11.60 -2.44
CA LYS A 62 -0.98 12.88 -3.02
C LYS A 62 -0.69 12.72 -4.52
N ALA A 63 0.13 11.73 -4.89
CA ALA A 63 0.48 11.49 -6.29
C ALA A 63 -0.75 11.26 -7.17
N VAL A 64 -1.64 10.38 -6.74
CA VAL A 64 -2.87 10.05 -7.50
C VAL A 64 -3.81 11.24 -7.58
N SER A 65 -4.02 12.00 -6.50
CA SER A 65 -4.89 13.17 -6.53
C SER A 65 -4.36 14.26 -7.46
N GLU A 66 -3.06 14.52 -7.48
CA GLU A 66 -2.43 15.47 -8.41
C GLU A 66 -2.59 14.98 -9.86
N MET A 67 -2.37 13.70 -10.15
CA MET A 67 -2.58 13.13 -11.48
C MET A 67 -4.04 13.27 -11.96
N MET A 68 -5.00 13.07 -11.07
CA MET A 68 -6.43 13.21 -11.38
C MET A 68 -6.84 14.65 -11.65
N LEU A 69 -6.31 15.60 -10.90
CA LEU A 69 -6.69 17.01 -10.97
C LEU A 69 -5.88 17.78 -12.02
N ASP A 70 -4.59 17.54 -12.09
CA ASP A 70 -3.64 18.34 -12.88
C ASP A 70 -3.03 17.55 -14.04
N GLY A 71 -3.33 16.26 -14.17
CA GLY A 71 -2.76 15.37 -15.19
C GLY A 71 -1.31 14.97 -14.96
N LYS A 72 -0.68 15.46 -13.89
CA LYS A 72 0.71 15.20 -13.51
C LYS A 72 0.87 15.27 -12.01
N THR A 73 1.95 14.72 -11.49
CA THR A 73 2.28 14.79 -10.06
C THR A 73 3.66 15.37 -9.82
N SER A 74 3.84 16.03 -8.69
CA SER A 74 5.14 16.48 -8.16
C SER A 74 5.94 15.35 -7.48
N VAL A 75 5.29 14.23 -7.20
CA VAL A 75 5.89 13.07 -6.55
C VAL A 75 6.62 12.20 -7.58
N PRO A 76 7.92 11.89 -7.41
CA PRO A 76 8.65 11.00 -8.30
C PRO A 76 8.19 9.55 -8.10
N CYS A 77 7.18 9.11 -8.82
CA CYS A 77 6.56 7.79 -8.67
C CYS A 77 6.55 6.94 -9.94
N ASP A 78 7.35 7.26 -10.94
CA ASP A 78 7.41 6.52 -12.21
C ASP A 78 7.73 5.04 -12.01
N LEU A 79 8.59 4.71 -11.05
CA LEU A 79 8.93 3.34 -10.67
C LEU A 79 7.71 2.53 -10.21
N PHE A 80 6.70 3.19 -9.67
CA PHE A 80 5.48 2.58 -9.15
C PHE A 80 4.34 2.56 -10.16
N SER A 81 4.58 3.02 -11.40
CA SER A 81 3.54 3.04 -12.43
C SER A 81 3.01 1.63 -12.73
N PRO A 82 1.68 1.42 -12.73
CA PRO A 82 1.10 0.14 -13.15
C PRO A 82 1.47 -0.29 -14.57
N ARG A 83 1.88 0.64 -15.42
CA ARG A 83 2.33 0.36 -16.80
C ARG A 83 3.59 -0.50 -16.87
N ARG A 84 4.40 -0.57 -15.80
CA ARG A 84 5.60 -1.41 -15.77
C ARG A 84 5.30 -2.90 -15.94
N HIS A 85 4.07 -3.32 -15.63
CA HIS A 85 3.65 -4.72 -15.80
C HIS A 85 3.20 -5.06 -17.23
N GLN A 86 3.13 -4.06 -18.14
CA GLN A 86 2.74 -4.26 -19.53
C GLN A 86 3.93 -4.49 -20.49
N GLN A 87 5.16 -4.36 -20.00
CA GLN A 87 6.33 -4.61 -20.83
C GLN A 87 6.48 -6.11 -21.06
N PRO A 88 6.69 -6.53 -22.34
CA PRO A 88 6.90 -7.93 -22.66
C PRO A 88 8.16 -8.49 -22.04
#